data_c3891b22f197672a9bac537444c3f229
#
_entry.id   c3891b22f197672a9bac537444c3f229
#
_cell.length_a   1.000
_cell.length_b   1.000
_cell.length_c   1.000
_cell.angle_alpha   90.00
_cell.angle_beta   90.00
_cell.angle_gamma   90.00
#
_symmetry.space_group_name_H-M   'P 1'
#
loop_
_entity.id
_entity.type
_entity.pdbx_description
1 polymer ?
#
loop_
_entity_poly.entity_id
_entity_poly.type
_entity_poly.pdbx_seq_one_letter_code
_entity_poly.pdbx_strand_id
1 'polypeptide(L)'
;ILAEELTALGANDIQIGRRMVSFTGDKRMMYKANFCLRTAIRILKPIKNFTAKDADEVYNQIQAIPWEEYLDVNKTFAIDAVVFSDEFRHSKFVSYKVKDAIVDYFRDKTGKRPSVRINNPDVLLNIHIAQTTCTLSLDSSGESLHRRGYRQEAVEAPLNEVLAAGMILMTGWRGECDLIRCVVRVLSLLKRH
;
A
#
# COMPACT_ATOMS: atom_id res chain seq x y z
N ILE A 1 -16.67 7.75 -0.18
CA ILE A 1 -16.72 6.56 0.70
C ILE A 1 -15.44 6.44 1.51
N LEU A 2 -14.25 6.19 0.91
CA LEU A 2 -13.01 6.05 1.68
C LEU A 2 -12.69 7.28 2.55
N ALA A 3 -12.91 8.50 2.03
CA ALA A 3 -12.74 9.73 2.79
C ALA A 3 -13.72 9.80 3.97
N GLU A 4 -14.95 9.37 3.81
CA GLU A 4 -15.97 9.30 4.87
C GLU A 4 -15.59 8.28 5.96
N GLU A 5 -15.06 7.11 5.55
CA GLU A 5 -14.51 6.14 6.52
C GLU A 5 -13.36 6.75 7.33
N LEU A 6 -12.44 7.47 6.69
CA LEU A 6 -11.32 8.15 7.37
C LEU A 6 -11.83 9.26 8.32
N THR A 7 -12.81 10.05 7.88
CA THR A 7 -13.44 11.08 8.73
C THR A 7 -14.08 10.44 9.97
N ALA A 8 -14.83 9.35 9.79
CA ALA A 8 -15.44 8.62 10.90
C ALA A 8 -14.42 8.02 11.87
N LEU A 9 -13.22 7.70 11.42
CA LEU A 9 -12.11 7.24 12.25
C LEU A 9 -11.40 8.38 13.00
N GLY A 10 -11.64 9.65 12.63
CA GLY A 10 -11.01 10.83 13.21
C GLY A 10 -9.66 11.19 12.58
N ALA A 11 -9.45 10.86 11.31
CA ALA A 11 -8.29 11.30 10.56
C ALA A 11 -8.36 12.81 10.25
N ASN A 12 -7.19 13.48 10.19
CA ASN A 12 -7.09 14.90 9.89
C ASN A 12 -6.62 15.13 8.44
N ASP A 13 -6.84 16.33 7.93
CA ASP A 13 -6.34 16.81 6.62
C ASP A 13 -6.63 15.86 5.46
N ILE A 14 -7.86 15.35 5.41
CA ILE A 14 -8.27 14.38 4.39
C ILE A 14 -8.35 15.07 3.02
N GLN A 15 -7.57 14.59 2.06
CA GLN A 15 -7.55 15.09 0.68
C GLN A 15 -7.84 13.95 -0.29
N ILE A 16 -8.82 14.17 -1.15
CA ILE A 16 -9.22 13.20 -2.18
C ILE A 16 -8.37 13.43 -3.43
N GLY A 17 -7.55 12.45 -3.79
CA GLY A 17 -6.77 12.43 -5.01
C GLY A 17 -7.32 11.42 -6.03
N ARG A 18 -6.64 11.29 -7.15
CA ARG A 18 -6.98 10.30 -8.17
C ARG A 18 -6.58 8.90 -7.70
N ARG A 19 -7.56 8.04 -7.40
CA ARG A 19 -7.38 6.66 -6.90
C ARG A 19 -6.68 6.57 -5.53
N MET A 20 -6.62 7.66 -4.79
CA MET A 20 -6.02 7.70 -3.46
C MET A 20 -6.73 8.73 -2.59
N VAL A 21 -6.61 8.54 -1.29
CA VAL A 21 -7.00 9.54 -0.29
C VAL A 21 -5.81 9.71 0.65
N SER A 22 -5.30 10.92 0.79
CA SER A 22 -4.27 11.25 1.76
C SER A 22 -4.90 11.80 3.03
N PHE A 23 -4.26 11.55 4.16
CA PHE A 23 -4.68 12.02 5.47
C PHE A 23 -3.47 12.19 6.38
N THR A 24 -3.63 13.00 7.41
CA THR A 24 -2.64 13.19 8.47
C THR A 24 -3.09 12.47 9.73
N GLY A 25 -2.16 11.78 10.39
CA GLY A 25 -2.41 11.07 11.63
C GLY A 25 -1.14 10.54 12.28
N ASP A 26 -1.27 10.16 13.54
CA ASP A 26 -0.21 9.52 14.31
C ASP A 26 -0.08 8.02 13.97
N LYS A 27 0.86 7.35 14.63
CA LYS A 27 1.06 5.91 14.49
C LYS A 27 -0.19 5.09 14.86
N ARG A 28 -0.95 5.55 15.87
CA ARG A 28 -2.20 4.93 16.29
C ARG A 28 -3.25 5.03 15.20
N MET A 29 -3.37 6.20 14.54
CA MET A 29 -4.27 6.38 13.40
C MET A 29 -3.90 5.47 12.24
N MET A 30 -2.61 5.29 11.93
CA MET A 30 -2.15 4.36 10.90
C MET A 30 -2.60 2.91 11.20
N TYR A 31 -2.45 2.43 12.44
CA TYR A 31 -2.95 1.11 12.84
C TYR A 31 -4.47 1.02 12.78
N LYS A 32 -5.17 2.05 13.25
CA LYS A 32 -6.64 2.12 13.20
C LYS A 32 -7.14 2.09 11.76
N ALA A 33 -6.49 2.81 10.84
CA ALA A 33 -6.80 2.79 9.43
C ALA A 33 -6.61 1.39 8.81
N ASN A 34 -5.49 0.72 9.10
CA ASN A 34 -5.25 -0.66 8.64
C ASN A 34 -6.31 -1.65 9.15
N PHE A 35 -6.77 -1.49 10.38
CA PHE A 35 -7.74 -2.40 10.99
C PHE A 35 -9.17 -2.12 10.54
N CYS A 36 -9.60 -0.86 10.54
CA CYS A 36 -11.00 -0.48 10.39
C CYS A 36 -11.44 -0.19 8.95
N LEU A 37 -10.55 0.30 8.07
CA LEU A 37 -10.94 0.67 6.71
C LEU A 37 -11.31 -0.56 5.88
N ARG A 38 -12.47 -0.51 5.25
CA ARG A 38 -13.01 -1.58 4.41
C ARG A 38 -12.81 -1.33 2.91
N THR A 39 -12.64 -0.05 2.53
CA THR A 39 -12.52 0.37 1.14
C THR A 39 -11.10 0.74 0.72
N ALA A 40 -10.12 0.61 1.63
CA ALA A 40 -8.71 0.76 1.31
C ALA A 40 -8.07 -0.58 0.92
N ILE A 41 -7.18 -0.55 -0.08
CA ILE A 41 -6.38 -1.72 -0.49
C ILE A 41 -5.04 -1.75 0.24
N ARG A 42 -4.43 -0.58 0.45
CA ARG A 42 -3.14 -0.40 1.12
C ARG A 42 -3.11 0.90 1.90
N ILE A 43 -2.34 0.93 2.97
CA ILE A 43 -2.03 2.14 3.75
C ILE A 43 -0.54 2.40 3.62
N LEU A 44 -0.21 3.46 2.91
CA LEU A 44 1.15 3.85 2.58
C LEU A 44 1.59 5.03 3.44
N LYS A 45 2.76 4.92 4.08
CA LYS A 45 3.42 6.02 4.79
C LYS A 45 4.52 6.58 3.89
N PRO A 46 4.41 7.80 3.36
CA PRO A 46 5.46 8.40 2.54
C PRO A 46 6.77 8.55 3.34
N ILE A 47 7.88 8.14 2.72
CA ILE A 47 9.24 8.31 3.22
C ILE A 47 9.87 9.53 2.57
N LYS A 48 9.80 9.59 1.22
CA LYS A 48 10.42 10.66 0.45
C LYS A 48 9.64 10.94 -0.83
N ASN A 49 9.44 12.23 -1.11
CA ASN A 49 8.97 12.71 -2.40
C ASN A 49 10.14 13.38 -3.12
N PHE A 50 10.33 13.07 -4.40
CA PHE A 50 11.40 13.62 -5.22
C PHE A 50 10.99 13.61 -6.69
N THR A 51 11.76 14.30 -7.52
CA THR A 51 11.62 14.24 -8.98
C THR A 51 12.80 13.49 -9.57
N ALA A 52 12.55 12.68 -10.60
CA ALA A 52 13.56 11.99 -11.35
C ALA A 52 13.12 11.85 -12.81
N LYS A 53 14.05 12.06 -13.73
CA LYS A 53 13.84 11.91 -15.18
C LYS A 53 14.27 10.54 -15.69
N ASP A 54 15.20 9.91 -15.00
CA ASP A 54 15.72 8.60 -15.35
C ASP A 54 15.94 7.69 -14.13
N ALA A 55 16.30 6.45 -14.39
CA ALA A 55 16.48 5.45 -13.35
C ALA A 55 17.74 5.68 -12.49
N ASP A 56 18.73 6.40 -13.00
CA ASP A 56 19.96 6.70 -12.26
C ASP A 56 19.71 7.85 -11.27
N GLU A 57 18.90 8.83 -11.64
CA GLU A 57 18.41 9.83 -10.69
C GLU A 57 17.57 9.17 -9.57
N VAL A 58 16.69 8.21 -9.90
CA VAL A 58 15.96 7.44 -8.89
C VAL A 58 16.94 6.74 -7.95
N TYR A 59 17.95 6.03 -8.49
CA TYR A 59 18.96 5.36 -7.69
C TYR A 59 19.66 6.31 -6.71
N ASN A 60 20.14 7.46 -7.19
CA ASN A 60 20.84 8.45 -6.37
C ASN A 60 19.95 9.01 -5.25
N GLN A 61 18.69 9.32 -5.56
CA GLN A 61 17.72 9.82 -4.58
C GLN A 61 17.36 8.80 -3.50
N ILE A 62 17.29 7.52 -3.86
CA ILE A 62 17.02 6.42 -2.95
C ILE A 62 18.24 6.11 -2.08
N GLN A 63 19.46 6.13 -2.65
CA GLN A 63 20.69 5.91 -1.90
C GLN A 63 20.95 6.98 -0.83
N ALA A 64 20.50 8.21 -1.06
CA ALA A 64 20.62 9.33 -0.12
C ALA A 64 19.69 9.24 1.12
N ILE A 65 18.83 8.22 1.22
CA ILE A 65 17.92 8.04 2.35
C ILE A 65 18.65 7.33 3.50
N PRO A 66 18.48 7.76 4.77
CA PRO A 66 19.03 7.07 5.93
C PRO A 66 18.25 5.77 6.18
N TRP A 67 18.63 4.70 5.50
CA TRP A 67 17.88 3.43 5.49
C TRP A 67 17.86 2.73 6.85
N GLU A 68 18.77 3.02 7.77
CA GLU A 68 18.78 2.46 9.12
C GLU A 68 17.52 2.76 9.92
N GLU A 69 16.81 3.84 9.57
CA GLU A 69 15.54 4.20 10.22
C GLU A 69 14.36 3.28 9.79
N TYR A 70 14.48 2.62 8.65
CA TYR A 70 13.39 1.87 8.02
C TYR A 70 13.65 0.38 7.90
N LEU A 71 14.92 -0.01 7.74
CA LEU A 71 15.32 -1.37 7.44
C LEU A 71 16.58 -1.76 8.23
N ASP A 72 16.58 -2.97 8.77
CA ASP A 72 17.75 -3.61 9.35
C ASP A 72 18.37 -4.60 8.36
N VAL A 73 19.70 -4.76 8.39
CA VAL A 73 20.44 -5.69 7.51
C VAL A 73 19.97 -7.15 7.64
N ASN A 74 19.46 -7.52 8.82
CA ASN A 74 18.98 -8.88 9.07
C ASN A 74 17.53 -9.10 8.66
N LYS A 75 16.82 -8.03 8.25
CA LYS A 75 15.43 -8.10 7.78
C LYS A 75 15.35 -8.28 6.28
N THR A 76 14.29 -8.91 5.86
CA THR A 76 13.96 -9.07 4.44
C THR A 76 13.08 -7.91 3.96
N PHE A 77 13.24 -7.52 2.71
CA PHE A 77 12.41 -6.47 2.12
C PHE A 77 11.95 -6.83 0.70
N ALA A 78 10.90 -6.18 0.27
CA ALA A 78 10.43 -6.21 -1.12
C ALA A 78 10.03 -4.82 -1.59
N ILE A 79 9.98 -4.62 -2.90
CA ILE A 79 9.62 -3.36 -3.53
C ILE A 79 8.51 -3.63 -4.54
N ASP A 80 7.42 -2.90 -4.38
CA ASP A 80 6.32 -2.82 -5.33
C ASP A 80 6.42 -1.49 -6.09
N ALA A 81 6.48 -1.52 -7.42
CA ALA A 81 6.63 -0.34 -8.24
C ALA A 81 5.40 -0.11 -9.11
N VAL A 82 4.80 1.06 -8.96
CA VAL A 82 3.66 1.53 -9.77
C VAL A 82 4.12 2.72 -10.59
N VAL A 83 4.12 2.58 -11.90
CA VAL A 83 4.67 3.57 -12.82
C VAL A 83 3.62 4.02 -13.83
N PHE A 84 3.40 5.32 -13.89
CA PHE A 84 2.58 6.03 -14.88
C PHE A 84 3.43 7.13 -15.52
N SER A 85 4.31 6.76 -16.43
CA SER A 85 5.27 7.68 -17.04
C SER A 85 5.62 7.24 -18.44
N ASP A 86 5.86 8.21 -19.31
CA ASP A 86 6.36 7.99 -20.66
C ASP A 86 7.87 7.71 -20.66
N GLU A 87 8.59 8.27 -19.67
CA GLU A 87 10.03 8.11 -19.49
C GLU A 87 10.38 6.73 -18.89
N PHE A 88 9.62 6.28 -17.91
CA PHE A 88 9.82 5.01 -17.21
C PHE A 88 8.92 3.92 -17.80
N ARG A 89 9.37 3.22 -18.84
CA ARG A 89 8.56 2.22 -19.56
C ARG A 89 8.35 0.91 -18.79
N HIS A 90 9.22 0.56 -17.84
CA HIS A 90 9.20 -0.73 -17.16
C HIS A 90 9.25 -0.60 -15.63
N SER A 91 8.14 -0.84 -14.96
CA SER A 91 8.05 -0.82 -13.50
C SER A 91 9.03 -1.78 -12.81
N LYS A 92 9.25 -2.97 -13.39
CA LYS A 92 10.23 -3.94 -12.88
C LYS A 92 11.66 -3.40 -12.88
N PHE A 93 12.03 -2.63 -13.90
CA PHE A 93 13.36 -2.02 -13.96
C PHE A 93 13.54 -0.98 -12.84
N VAL A 94 12.52 -0.16 -12.59
CA VAL A 94 12.53 0.80 -11.48
C VAL A 94 12.67 0.07 -10.13
N SER A 95 11.91 -1.01 -9.91
CA SER A 95 12.02 -1.78 -8.67
C SER A 95 13.41 -2.39 -8.46
N TYR A 96 14.09 -2.84 -9.52
CA TYR A 96 15.46 -3.32 -9.44
C TYR A 96 16.44 -2.20 -9.10
N LYS A 97 16.31 -1.02 -9.70
CA LYS A 97 17.17 0.13 -9.37
C LYS A 97 16.99 0.60 -7.92
N VAL A 98 15.76 0.66 -7.42
CA VAL A 98 15.50 0.95 -6.01
C VAL A 98 16.12 -0.12 -5.10
N LYS A 99 15.97 -1.40 -5.44
CA LYS A 99 16.59 -2.50 -4.72
C LYS A 99 18.11 -2.36 -4.68
N ASP A 100 18.73 -2.10 -5.82
CA ASP A 100 20.18 -1.98 -5.93
C ASP A 100 20.69 -0.81 -5.08
N ALA A 101 20.00 0.35 -5.11
CA ALA A 101 20.35 1.51 -4.29
C ALA A 101 20.32 1.19 -2.78
N ILE A 102 19.31 0.45 -2.30
CA ILE A 102 19.18 0.04 -0.90
C ILE A 102 20.29 -0.95 -0.53
N VAL A 103 20.51 -1.96 -1.35
CA VAL A 103 21.54 -2.99 -1.12
C VAL A 103 22.94 -2.39 -1.10
N ASP A 104 23.22 -1.48 -2.03
CA ASP A 104 24.52 -0.81 -2.13
C ASP A 104 24.75 0.12 -0.93
N TYR A 105 23.71 0.85 -0.48
CA TYR A 105 23.79 1.66 0.74
C TYR A 105 24.26 0.84 1.95
N PHE A 106 23.64 -0.32 2.20
CA PHE A 106 24.02 -1.16 3.34
C PHE A 106 25.40 -1.83 3.14
N ARG A 107 25.69 -2.27 1.91
CA ARG A 107 27.00 -2.85 1.60
C ARG A 107 28.13 -1.86 1.86
N ASP A 108 27.97 -0.61 1.44
CA ASP A 108 29.00 0.42 1.58
C ASP A 108 29.20 0.83 3.05
N LYS A 109 28.12 0.82 3.87
CA LYS A 109 28.21 1.16 5.28
C LYS A 109 28.59 0.00 6.22
N THR A 110 28.08 -1.18 5.95
CA THR A 110 28.19 -2.32 6.90
C THR A 110 28.91 -3.53 6.34
N GLY A 111 29.26 -3.53 5.06
CA GLY A 111 29.80 -4.71 4.34
C GLY A 111 28.79 -5.85 4.14
N LYS A 112 27.56 -5.70 4.64
CA LYS A 112 26.51 -6.71 4.55
C LYS A 112 25.38 -6.26 3.62
N ARG A 113 24.57 -7.21 3.14
CA ARG A 113 23.44 -6.95 2.25
C ARG A 113 22.14 -7.43 2.89
N PRO A 114 21.09 -6.61 2.99
CA PRO A 114 19.77 -7.09 3.36
C PRO A 114 19.22 -8.03 2.27
N SER A 115 18.45 -9.02 2.69
CA SER A 115 17.89 -10.02 1.78
C SER A 115 16.57 -9.53 1.17
N VAL A 116 16.39 -9.80 -0.12
CA VAL A 116 15.13 -9.54 -0.83
C VAL A 116 14.23 -10.76 -0.74
N ARG A 117 12.99 -10.58 -0.33
CA ARG A 117 11.99 -11.65 -0.23
C ARG A 117 10.65 -11.15 -0.74
N ILE A 118 10.18 -11.72 -1.84
CA ILE A 118 8.94 -11.29 -2.50
C ILE A 118 7.71 -11.72 -1.69
N ASN A 119 7.73 -12.93 -1.15
CA ASN A 119 6.62 -13.47 -0.39
C ASN A 119 6.84 -13.21 1.10
N ASN A 120 5.91 -12.48 1.71
CA ASN A 120 5.91 -12.16 3.13
C ASN A 120 7.24 -11.52 3.60
N PRO A 121 7.67 -10.37 3.04
CA PRO A 121 8.84 -9.64 3.49
C PRO A 121 8.58 -8.99 4.86
N ASP A 122 9.65 -8.73 5.63
CA ASP A 122 9.55 -7.98 6.88
C ASP A 122 9.22 -6.50 6.63
N VAL A 123 9.71 -5.96 5.52
CA VAL A 123 9.47 -4.57 5.10
C VAL A 123 9.04 -4.54 3.64
N LEU A 124 7.86 -3.99 3.39
CA LEU A 124 7.37 -3.76 2.04
C LEU A 124 7.45 -2.27 1.71
N LEU A 125 8.15 -1.95 0.63
CA LEU A 125 8.28 -0.61 0.10
C LEU A 125 7.44 -0.46 -1.16
N ASN A 126 6.85 0.71 -1.34
CA ASN A 126 6.14 1.06 -2.55
C ASN A 126 6.77 2.30 -3.18
N ILE A 127 7.12 2.22 -4.46
CA ILE A 127 7.50 3.38 -5.25
C ILE A 127 6.44 3.68 -6.29
N HIS A 128 5.88 4.87 -6.21
CA HIS A 128 4.93 5.38 -7.18
C HIS A 128 5.57 6.48 -8.02
N ILE A 129 5.54 6.34 -9.33
CA ILE A 129 6.05 7.32 -10.28
C ILE A 129 4.88 7.81 -11.14
N ALA A 130 4.65 9.12 -11.09
CA ALA A 130 3.70 9.82 -11.95
C ALA A 130 4.48 10.83 -12.80
N GLN A 131 4.68 10.51 -14.07
CA GLN A 131 5.58 11.21 -14.98
C GLN A 131 7.00 11.29 -14.38
N THR A 132 7.44 12.43 -13.89
CA THR A 132 8.74 12.63 -13.24
C THR A 132 8.66 12.71 -11.71
N THR A 133 7.45 12.74 -11.15
CA THR A 133 7.24 12.80 -9.69
C THR A 133 7.27 11.41 -9.09
N CYS A 134 8.20 11.19 -8.17
CA CYS A 134 8.42 9.92 -7.51
C CYS A 134 8.06 10.04 -6.02
N THR A 135 7.29 9.09 -5.52
CA THR A 135 6.96 8.96 -4.10
C THR A 135 7.40 7.58 -3.63
N LEU A 136 8.35 7.53 -2.72
CA LEU A 136 8.71 6.33 -2.00
C LEU A 136 7.94 6.25 -0.70
N SER A 137 7.32 5.12 -0.42
CA SER A 137 6.49 4.91 0.78
C SER A 137 6.79 3.56 1.43
N LEU A 138 6.62 3.51 2.74
CA LEU A 138 6.52 2.26 3.49
C LEU A 138 5.08 1.75 3.41
N ASP A 139 4.87 0.52 3.00
CA ASP A 139 3.57 -0.13 3.07
C ASP A 139 3.36 -0.69 4.48
N SER A 140 2.41 -0.09 5.20
CA SER A 140 2.09 -0.51 6.57
C SER A 140 1.06 -1.65 6.62
N SER A 141 0.49 -2.03 5.47
CA SER A 141 -0.55 -3.06 5.39
C SER A 141 0.03 -4.48 5.35
N GLY A 142 1.27 -4.65 4.92
CA GLY A 142 1.86 -5.94 4.62
C GLY A 142 1.21 -6.58 3.39
N GLU A 143 0.29 -7.53 3.58
CA GLU A 143 -0.55 -7.99 2.48
C GLU A 143 -1.64 -6.97 2.15
N SER A 144 -2.14 -7.05 0.91
CA SER A 144 -3.25 -6.19 0.47
C SER A 144 -4.49 -6.42 1.32
N LEU A 145 -5.11 -5.34 1.80
CA LEU A 145 -6.21 -5.38 2.79
C LEU A 145 -7.49 -6.09 2.30
N HIS A 146 -7.61 -6.40 1.00
CA HIS A 146 -8.68 -7.27 0.51
C HIS A 146 -8.49 -8.74 0.92
N ARG A 147 -7.28 -9.15 1.34
CA ARG A 147 -6.95 -10.52 1.77
C ARG A 147 -6.96 -10.68 3.28
N ARG A 148 -8.03 -10.22 3.93
CA ARG A 148 -8.14 -10.34 5.41
C ARG A 148 -8.54 -11.72 5.91
N GLY A 149 -8.66 -12.72 5.00
CA GLY A 149 -9.00 -14.08 5.37
C GLY A 149 -10.50 -14.32 5.68
N TYR A 150 -11.37 -13.36 5.34
CA TYR A 150 -12.82 -13.54 5.54
C TYR A 150 -13.42 -14.57 4.61
N ARG A 151 -12.81 -14.79 3.44
CA ARG A 151 -13.29 -15.75 2.45
C ARG A 151 -12.89 -17.17 2.87
N GLN A 152 -13.88 -18.03 3.11
CA GLN A 152 -13.69 -19.43 3.47
C GLN A 152 -13.64 -20.34 2.25
N GLU A 153 -14.35 -19.98 1.16
CA GLU A 153 -14.40 -20.75 -0.07
C GLU A 153 -13.94 -19.89 -1.25
N ALA A 154 -13.06 -20.44 -2.07
CA ALA A 154 -12.64 -19.83 -3.32
C ALA A 154 -13.62 -20.20 -4.44
N VAL A 155 -13.99 -19.24 -5.26
CA VAL A 155 -14.69 -19.43 -6.53
C VAL A 155 -13.77 -19.03 -7.68
N GLU A 156 -14.06 -19.49 -8.89
CA GLU A 156 -13.19 -19.30 -10.06
C GLU A 156 -12.90 -17.82 -10.39
N ALA A 157 -13.85 -16.93 -10.17
CA ALA A 157 -13.70 -15.49 -10.38
C ALA A 157 -14.34 -14.69 -9.22
N PRO A 158 -13.66 -14.59 -8.06
CA PRO A 158 -14.23 -13.93 -6.89
C PRO A 158 -14.21 -12.40 -7.03
N LEU A 159 -15.30 -11.75 -6.63
CA LEU A 159 -15.33 -10.29 -6.50
C LEU A 159 -14.31 -9.84 -5.44
N ASN A 160 -13.58 -8.76 -5.73
CA ASN A 160 -12.65 -8.17 -4.78
C ASN A 160 -13.41 -7.64 -3.55
N GLU A 161 -12.94 -7.97 -2.36
CA GLU A 161 -13.64 -7.69 -1.08
C GLU A 161 -13.74 -6.19 -0.79
N VAL A 162 -12.72 -5.41 -1.16
CA VAL A 162 -12.73 -3.95 -1.03
C VAL A 162 -13.76 -3.31 -1.96
N LEU A 163 -13.86 -3.81 -3.21
CA LEU A 163 -14.88 -3.35 -4.15
C LEU A 163 -16.29 -3.70 -3.65
N ALA A 164 -16.47 -4.91 -3.16
CA ALA A 164 -17.74 -5.36 -2.58
C ALA A 164 -18.17 -4.50 -1.39
N ALA A 165 -17.24 -4.21 -0.48
CA ALA A 165 -17.50 -3.32 0.66
C ALA A 165 -17.91 -1.91 0.19
N GLY A 166 -17.21 -1.37 -0.81
CA GLY A 166 -17.55 -0.09 -1.41
C GLY A 166 -18.96 -0.07 -2.01
N MET A 167 -19.33 -1.10 -2.78
CA MET A 167 -20.66 -1.21 -3.36
C MET A 167 -21.76 -1.24 -2.28
N ILE A 168 -21.57 -1.99 -1.21
CA ILE A 168 -22.53 -2.06 -0.12
C ILE A 168 -22.64 -0.73 0.63
N LEU A 169 -21.52 -0.08 0.92
CA LEU A 169 -21.54 1.24 1.55
C LEU A 169 -22.26 2.30 0.69
N MET A 170 -22.18 2.18 -0.64
CA MET A 170 -22.93 3.07 -1.55
C MET A 170 -24.44 2.89 -1.46
N THR A 171 -24.95 1.73 -1.06
CA THR A 171 -26.40 1.52 -0.86
C THR A 171 -26.93 2.18 0.40
N GLY A 172 -26.07 2.66 1.30
CA GLY A 172 -26.47 3.18 2.61
C GLY A 172 -26.90 2.09 3.60
N TRP A 173 -26.84 0.81 3.22
CA TRP A 173 -27.25 -0.29 4.10
C TRP A 173 -26.33 -0.41 5.32
N ARG A 174 -26.92 -0.54 6.50
CA ARG A 174 -26.22 -0.64 7.79
C ARG A 174 -26.55 -1.91 8.57
N GLY A 175 -27.24 -2.88 7.93
CA GLY A 175 -27.64 -4.12 8.57
C GLY A 175 -29.10 -4.13 9.08
N GLU A 176 -29.91 -3.15 8.69
CA GLU A 176 -31.30 -3.00 9.16
C GLU A 176 -32.24 -4.07 8.57
N CYS A 177 -31.90 -4.62 7.42
CA CYS A 177 -32.69 -5.63 6.74
C CYS A 177 -31.82 -6.68 6.07
N ASP A 178 -32.39 -7.83 5.75
CA ASP A 178 -31.69 -8.84 4.95
C ASP A 178 -31.46 -8.33 3.52
N LEU A 179 -30.22 -8.26 3.12
CA LEU A 179 -29.85 -7.98 1.73
C LEU A 179 -30.14 -9.20 0.88
N ILE A 180 -30.96 -9.03 -0.16
CA ILE A 180 -31.43 -10.13 -1.01
C ILE A 180 -30.27 -10.93 -1.62
N ARG A 181 -30.41 -12.23 -1.62
CA ARG A 181 -29.45 -13.28 -1.93
C ARG A 181 -28.66 -13.19 -3.27
N CYS A 182 -28.92 -12.25 -4.16
CA CYS A 182 -28.15 -12.10 -5.40
C CYS A 182 -26.70 -11.62 -5.20
N VAL A 183 -26.37 -11.05 -4.00
CA VAL A 183 -25.03 -10.61 -3.61
C VAL A 183 -24.46 -11.46 -2.46
N VAL A 184 -25.04 -12.60 -2.21
CA VAL A 184 -24.98 -13.42 -0.99
C VAL A 184 -23.58 -13.83 -0.54
N ARG A 185 -22.61 -13.98 -1.44
CA ARG A 185 -21.24 -14.34 -1.01
C ARG A 185 -20.39 -13.16 -0.49
N VAL A 186 -20.82 -11.95 -0.75
CA VAL A 186 -20.15 -10.75 -0.25
C VAL A 186 -20.61 -10.39 1.16
N LEU A 187 -21.87 -10.67 1.48
CA LEU A 187 -22.51 -10.30 2.74
C LEU A 187 -22.12 -11.16 3.95
N SER A 188 -21.71 -12.41 3.74
CA SER A 188 -21.15 -13.22 4.82
C SER A 188 -19.90 -12.60 5.44
N LEU A 189 -19.25 -11.71 4.73
CA LEU A 189 -18.05 -10.99 5.16
C LEU A 189 -18.35 -9.80 6.08
N LEU A 190 -19.56 -9.23 6.03
CA LEU A 190 -19.96 -8.05 6.81
C LEU A 190 -20.72 -8.39 8.10
N LYS A 191 -21.24 -9.59 8.23
CA LYS A 191 -22.00 -10.05 9.43
C LYS A 191 -21.12 -10.35 10.65
N ARG A 192 -19.79 -10.24 10.58
CA ARG A 192 -18.87 -10.65 11.65
C ARG A 192 -18.13 -9.51 12.34
N HIS A 193 -18.73 -8.32 12.38
CA HIS A 193 -18.23 -7.20 13.19
C HIS A 193 -19.34 -6.57 14.00
#